data_5bce361ab82b052aa1cb4ac7751d30c9
#
_entry.id   5bce361ab82b052aa1cb4ac7751d30c9
#
_cell.length_a   1.000
_cell.length_b   1.000
_cell.length_c   1.000
_cell.angle_alpha   90.00
_cell.angle_beta   90.00
_cell.angle_gamma   90.00
#
_symmetry.space_group_name_H-M   'P 1'
#
loop_
_entity.id
_entity.type
_entity.pdbx_description
1 polymer ?
#
loop_
_entity_poly.entity_id
_entity_poly.type
_entity_poly.pdbx_seq_one_letter_code
_entity_poly.pdbx_strand_id
1 'polypeptide(L)'
;MEKALELLKEDLVRVEAQFRKDLASDVALIGKVGEYVLASGGKRLRPMLVLLCARLAGYAGNQHIGLASVVEFIHTATLLHDDVVDSAILRRGNASANAVWGNEASVLVGDFLFAKSFSLMVEGGNLKVLKVLSDATTRMAEGEVQQLINTCDLELDEESYISVVRSKTAVLIAAACASGGILGQISPQQEMALNEFGMELGIAFQFMDDTLDYVAEESEFGKAKGHDLAEGKVTLPLIHALRGCTEEEKTKVGTIVEQDQMEEGDLAYVIALIGRYDGIGYTRRRAREFTEKATTRLALFPDGPIKDALAELAAYVVTRRK
;
A
#
# COMPACT_ATOMS: atom_id res chain seq x y z
N MET A 1 10.31 -13.46 0.14
CA MET A 1 10.36 -12.60 1.34
C MET A 1 11.63 -12.85 2.17
N GLU A 2 11.91 -14.10 2.58
CA GLU A 2 13.06 -14.45 3.42
C GLU A 2 14.39 -14.02 2.82
N LYS A 3 14.62 -14.29 1.53
CA LYS A 3 15.82 -13.87 0.81
C LYS A 3 16.03 -12.35 0.81
N ALA A 4 14.93 -11.58 0.62
CA ALA A 4 15.01 -10.13 0.68
C ALA A 4 15.40 -9.64 2.09
N LEU A 5 14.79 -10.21 3.13
CA LEU A 5 15.11 -9.88 4.52
C LEU A 5 16.56 -10.22 4.88
N GLU A 6 17.06 -11.38 4.44
CA GLU A 6 18.45 -11.78 4.65
C GLU A 6 19.44 -10.82 3.97
N LEU A 7 19.18 -10.50 2.69
CA LEU A 7 20.04 -9.58 1.92
C LEU A 7 20.03 -8.16 2.49
N LEU A 8 18.93 -7.73 3.10
CA LEU A 8 18.73 -6.34 3.54
C LEU A 8 18.82 -6.17 5.07
N LYS A 9 19.15 -7.21 5.82
CA LYS A 9 19.12 -7.21 7.30
C LYS A 9 19.81 -5.99 7.92
N GLU A 10 21.03 -5.69 7.49
CA GLU A 10 21.80 -4.54 8.01
C GLU A 10 21.18 -3.21 7.57
N ASP A 11 20.77 -3.09 6.30
CA ASP A 11 20.19 -1.86 5.79
C ASP A 11 18.85 -1.56 6.42
N LEU A 12 18.01 -2.57 6.72
CA LEU A 12 16.73 -2.36 7.40
C LEU A 12 16.91 -1.83 8.82
N VAL A 13 17.94 -2.31 9.56
CA VAL A 13 18.28 -1.75 10.87
C VAL A 13 18.71 -0.28 10.75
N ARG A 14 19.50 0.05 9.70
CA ARG A 14 19.92 1.42 9.44
C ARG A 14 18.76 2.33 9.05
N VAL A 15 17.81 1.83 8.25
CA VAL A 15 16.57 2.55 7.87
C VAL A 15 15.74 2.86 9.11
N GLU A 16 15.57 1.89 10.00
CA GLU A 16 14.81 2.11 11.23
C GLU A 16 15.49 3.13 12.16
N ALA A 17 16.80 3.06 12.29
CA ALA A 17 17.59 4.05 13.05
C ALA A 17 17.48 5.46 12.41
N GLN A 18 17.54 5.52 11.07
CA GLN A 18 17.38 6.78 10.33
C GLN A 18 15.99 7.35 10.52
N PHE A 19 14.94 6.53 10.42
CA PHE A 19 13.56 6.95 10.64
C PHE A 19 13.40 7.59 12.04
N ARG A 20 13.88 6.93 13.10
CA ARG A 20 13.81 7.48 14.46
C ARG A 20 14.59 8.78 14.62
N LYS A 21 15.76 8.87 13.99
CA LYS A 21 16.55 10.10 13.98
C LYS A 21 15.80 11.26 13.31
N ASP A 22 15.18 10.99 12.15
CA ASP A 22 14.47 11.99 11.37
C ASP A 22 13.13 12.40 12.01
N LEU A 23 12.54 11.51 12.81
CA LEU A 23 11.32 11.77 13.60
C LEU A 23 11.59 12.71 14.78
N ALA A 24 12.82 12.94 15.18
CA ALA A 24 13.16 13.78 16.32
C ALA A 24 12.58 15.19 16.15
N SER A 25 11.87 15.66 17.19
CA SER A 25 11.21 16.96 17.26
C SER A 25 11.19 17.44 18.71
N ASP A 26 11.24 18.76 18.91
CA ASP A 26 11.06 19.39 20.23
C ASP A 26 9.61 19.24 20.75
N VAL A 27 8.67 18.86 19.87
CA VAL A 27 7.28 18.59 20.23
C VAL A 27 7.12 17.11 20.58
N ALA A 28 7.07 16.78 21.87
CA ALA A 28 7.09 15.41 22.37
C ALA A 28 5.97 14.51 21.82
N LEU A 29 4.80 15.08 21.45
CA LEU A 29 3.68 14.32 20.89
C LEU A 29 4.02 13.72 19.53
N ILE A 30 4.78 14.44 18.69
CA ILE A 30 5.21 13.95 17.36
C ILE A 30 6.02 12.66 17.51
N GLY A 31 7.00 12.66 18.40
CA GLY A 31 7.80 11.45 18.67
C GLY A 31 6.96 10.29 19.18
N LYS A 32 6.04 10.54 20.13
CA LYS A 32 5.17 9.49 20.70
C LYS A 32 4.27 8.84 19.67
N VAL A 33 3.57 9.64 18.86
CA VAL A 33 2.66 9.12 17.82
C VAL A 33 3.44 8.40 16.73
N GLY A 34 4.53 9.00 16.23
CA GLY A 34 5.35 8.42 15.19
C GLY A 34 5.99 7.08 15.61
N GLU A 35 6.53 6.98 16.83
CA GLU A 35 7.07 5.72 17.37
C GLU A 35 5.99 4.67 17.56
N TYR A 36 4.79 5.06 18.01
CA TYR A 36 3.65 4.15 18.18
C TYR A 36 3.26 3.51 16.85
N VAL A 37 3.12 4.32 15.78
CA VAL A 37 2.78 3.78 14.46
C VAL A 37 3.92 2.92 13.89
N LEU A 38 5.17 3.32 14.12
CA LEU A 38 6.34 2.53 13.73
C LEU A 38 6.36 1.17 14.46
N ALA A 39 6.07 1.15 15.77
CA ALA A 39 6.04 -0.05 16.61
C ALA A 39 4.85 -0.97 16.30
N SER A 40 3.75 -0.46 15.72
CA SER A 40 2.60 -1.26 15.26
C SER A 40 2.97 -2.29 14.19
N GLY A 41 4.23 -2.32 13.79
CA GLY A 41 4.78 -3.31 12.88
C GLY A 41 4.51 -2.98 11.41
N GLY A 42 4.79 -3.96 10.56
CA GLY A 42 4.61 -3.89 9.13
C GLY A 42 5.73 -4.63 8.41
N LYS A 43 5.42 -5.08 7.20
CA LYS A 43 6.38 -5.89 6.40
C LYS A 43 7.52 -5.07 5.81
N ARG A 44 7.51 -3.75 6.00
CA ARG A 44 8.52 -2.82 5.45
C ARG A 44 8.76 -3.00 3.94
N LEU A 45 7.70 -3.37 3.21
CA LEU A 45 7.80 -3.67 1.77
C LEU A 45 8.35 -2.49 0.96
N ARG A 46 7.86 -1.27 1.22
CA ARG A 46 8.30 -0.07 0.49
C ARG A 46 9.78 0.27 0.72
N PRO A 47 10.29 0.33 1.96
CA PRO A 47 11.72 0.42 2.22
C PRO A 47 12.54 -0.66 1.54
N MET A 48 12.12 -1.94 1.63
CA MET A 48 12.83 -3.05 0.97
C MET A 48 12.93 -2.85 -0.54
N LEU A 49 11.87 -2.37 -1.19
CA LEU A 49 11.87 -2.11 -2.62
C LEU A 49 12.85 -1.00 -3.01
N VAL A 50 12.91 0.11 -2.25
CA VAL A 50 13.95 1.14 -2.46
C VAL A 50 15.35 0.54 -2.40
N LEU A 51 15.63 -0.24 -1.34
CA LEU A 51 16.94 -0.83 -1.10
C LEU A 51 17.33 -1.85 -2.17
N LEU A 52 16.41 -2.77 -2.53
CA LEU A 52 16.68 -3.78 -3.57
C LEU A 52 16.86 -3.13 -4.94
N CYS A 53 16.02 -2.14 -5.31
CA CYS A 53 16.15 -1.47 -6.59
C CYS A 53 17.43 -0.63 -6.67
N ALA A 54 17.86 0.02 -5.59
CA ALA A 54 19.14 0.71 -5.54
C ALA A 54 20.32 -0.25 -5.72
N ARG A 55 20.28 -1.41 -5.05
CA ARG A 55 21.31 -2.46 -5.22
C ARG A 55 21.29 -3.08 -6.61
N LEU A 56 20.09 -3.34 -7.18
CA LEU A 56 19.94 -3.84 -8.55
C LEU A 56 20.52 -2.89 -9.58
N ALA A 57 20.39 -1.58 -9.31
CA ALA A 57 20.96 -0.50 -10.11
C ALA A 57 22.47 -0.28 -9.87
N GLY A 58 23.13 -1.09 -9.05
CA GLY A 58 24.55 -0.99 -8.74
C GLY A 58 24.92 0.19 -7.84
N TYR A 59 23.98 0.79 -7.13
CA TYR A 59 24.26 1.91 -6.23
C TYR A 59 25.11 1.51 -5.04
N ALA A 60 26.27 2.17 -4.88
CA ALA A 60 27.25 1.89 -3.83
C ALA A 60 27.30 2.97 -2.71
N GLY A 61 26.44 4.01 -2.79
CA GLY A 61 26.39 5.08 -1.79
C GLY A 61 25.49 4.75 -0.59
N ASN A 62 25.19 5.77 0.22
CA ASN A 62 24.38 5.63 1.44
C ASN A 62 23.00 6.34 1.39
N GLN A 63 22.70 7.09 0.33
CA GLN A 63 21.45 7.86 0.25
C GLN A 63 20.19 6.96 0.21
N HIS A 64 20.31 5.70 -0.23
CA HIS A 64 19.20 4.73 -0.28
C HIS A 64 18.59 4.46 1.11
N ILE A 65 19.37 4.60 2.20
CA ILE A 65 18.88 4.45 3.57
C ILE A 65 17.93 5.59 3.94
N GLY A 66 18.36 6.85 3.73
CA GLY A 66 17.51 8.02 3.97
C GLY A 66 16.28 8.02 3.05
N LEU A 67 16.45 7.61 1.79
CA LEU A 67 15.35 7.53 0.85
C LEU A 67 14.30 6.46 1.24
N ALA A 68 14.75 5.31 1.73
CA ALA A 68 13.86 4.27 2.27
C ALA A 68 13.07 4.78 3.50
N SER A 69 13.73 5.58 4.37
CA SER A 69 13.08 6.28 5.49
C SER A 69 12.03 7.29 4.99
N VAL A 70 12.35 8.09 3.98
CA VAL A 70 11.42 9.07 3.36
C VAL A 70 10.15 8.39 2.85
N VAL A 71 10.28 7.29 2.11
CA VAL A 71 9.13 6.56 1.57
C VAL A 71 8.25 6.01 2.70
N GLU A 72 8.87 5.56 3.82
CA GLU A 72 8.12 5.10 4.99
C GLU A 72 7.46 6.27 5.74
N PHE A 73 8.07 7.48 5.78
CA PHE A 73 7.44 8.70 6.30
C PHE A 73 6.17 9.04 5.53
N ILE A 74 6.25 9.07 4.18
CA ILE A 74 5.09 9.32 3.32
C ILE A 74 3.99 8.28 3.60
N HIS A 75 4.34 6.99 3.62
CA HIS A 75 3.38 5.92 3.89
C HIS A 75 2.75 6.04 5.29
N THR A 76 3.57 6.34 6.31
CA THR A 76 3.07 6.49 7.69
C THR A 76 2.13 7.68 7.82
N ALA A 77 2.42 8.79 7.14
CA ALA A 77 1.54 9.95 7.07
C ALA A 77 0.17 9.60 6.48
N THR A 78 0.15 8.85 5.35
CA THR A 78 -1.12 8.43 4.77
C THR A 78 -1.91 7.53 5.71
N LEU A 79 -1.25 6.59 6.42
CA LEU A 79 -1.94 5.74 7.39
C LEU A 79 -2.60 6.53 8.51
N LEU A 80 -1.95 7.61 9.00
CA LEU A 80 -2.52 8.48 10.03
C LEU A 80 -3.74 9.27 9.53
N HIS A 81 -3.69 9.71 8.27
CA HIS A 81 -4.81 10.41 7.65
C HIS A 81 -5.97 9.45 7.32
N ASP A 82 -5.66 8.29 6.73
CA ASP A 82 -6.64 7.25 6.41
C ASP A 82 -7.40 6.80 7.67
N ASP A 83 -6.72 6.60 8.82
CA ASP A 83 -7.36 6.22 10.08
C ASP A 83 -8.41 7.26 10.55
N VAL A 84 -8.20 8.53 10.23
CA VAL A 84 -9.16 9.60 10.55
C VAL A 84 -10.31 9.60 9.55
N VAL A 85 -10.02 9.50 8.25
CA VAL A 85 -11.04 9.50 7.17
C VAL A 85 -11.96 8.30 7.31
N ASP A 86 -11.38 7.10 7.56
CA ASP A 86 -12.11 5.84 7.71
C ASP A 86 -12.71 5.68 9.14
N SER A 87 -12.52 6.65 10.04
CA SER A 87 -12.93 6.57 11.45
C SER A 87 -12.46 5.27 12.13
N ALA A 88 -11.28 4.78 11.76
CA ALA A 88 -10.73 3.51 12.20
C ALA A 88 -10.45 3.50 13.71
N ILE A 89 -10.90 2.47 14.42
CA ILE A 89 -10.63 2.26 15.85
C ILE A 89 -9.39 1.38 16.06
N LEU A 90 -9.15 0.46 15.13
CA LEU A 90 -8.06 -0.51 15.20
C LEU A 90 -7.18 -0.45 13.93
N ARG A 91 -5.87 -0.60 14.13
CA ARG A 91 -4.90 -0.79 13.06
C ARG A 91 -3.91 -1.91 13.44
N ARG A 92 -3.86 -2.96 12.62
CA ARG A 92 -3.00 -4.15 12.86
C ARG A 92 -3.17 -4.76 14.26
N GLY A 93 -4.40 -4.82 14.75
CA GLY A 93 -4.73 -5.37 16.07
C GLY A 93 -4.44 -4.46 17.27
N ASN A 94 -3.90 -3.25 17.04
CA ASN A 94 -3.72 -2.22 18.08
C ASN A 94 -4.73 -1.09 17.88
N ALA A 95 -4.99 -0.28 18.93
CA ALA A 95 -5.77 0.93 18.76
C ALA A 95 -5.12 1.84 17.70
N SER A 96 -5.94 2.48 16.86
CA SER A 96 -5.43 3.45 15.87
C SER A 96 -4.92 4.72 16.58
N ALA A 97 -4.09 5.51 15.89
CA ALA A 97 -3.53 6.72 16.49
C ALA A 97 -4.63 7.74 16.85
N ASN A 98 -5.64 7.91 15.98
CA ASN A 98 -6.79 8.78 16.25
C ASN A 98 -7.65 8.29 17.44
N ALA A 99 -7.77 6.99 17.66
CA ALA A 99 -8.45 6.45 18.85
C ALA A 99 -7.69 6.74 20.15
N VAL A 100 -6.35 6.83 20.11
CA VAL A 100 -5.52 7.06 21.30
C VAL A 100 -5.32 8.56 21.58
N TRP A 101 -5.08 9.40 20.54
CA TRP A 101 -4.71 10.81 20.70
C TRP A 101 -5.70 11.80 20.07
N GLY A 102 -6.76 11.32 19.45
CA GLY A 102 -7.75 12.15 18.75
C GLY A 102 -7.38 12.43 17.30
N ASN A 103 -8.39 12.84 16.52
CA ASN A 103 -8.27 13.11 15.09
C ASN A 103 -7.27 14.23 14.79
N GLU A 104 -7.30 15.31 15.60
CA GLU A 104 -6.45 16.48 15.41
C GLU A 104 -4.97 16.12 15.54
N ALA A 105 -4.61 15.29 16.53
CA ALA A 105 -3.24 14.83 16.70
C ALA A 105 -2.78 13.94 15.53
N SER A 106 -3.64 13.02 15.06
CA SER A 106 -3.35 12.18 13.90
C SER A 106 -3.10 12.98 12.64
N VAL A 107 -3.99 13.92 12.32
CA VAL A 107 -3.86 14.79 11.14
C VAL A 107 -2.56 15.61 11.21
N LEU A 108 -2.32 16.31 12.32
CA LEU A 108 -1.16 17.20 12.45
C LEU A 108 0.18 16.45 12.49
N VAL A 109 0.22 15.24 13.06
CA VAL A 109 1.43 14.42 13.00
C VAL A 109 1.62 13.85 11.58
N GLY A 110 0.56 13.47 10.88
CA GLY A 110 0.61 13.12 9.47
C GLY A 110 1.20 14.24 8.61
N ASP A 111 0.73 15.49 8.80
CA ASP A 111 1.24 16.67 8.12
C ASP A 111 2.73 16.90 8.42
N PHE A 112 3.14 16.72 9.69
CA PHE A 112 4.55 16.80 10.06
C PHE A 112 5.40 15.76 9.30
N LEU A 113 4.94 14.49 9.23
CA LEU A 113 5.66 13.44 8.52
C LEU A 113 5.76 13.74 7.03
N PHE A 114 4.70 14.24 6.41
CA PHE A 114 4.73 14.70 5.02
C PHE A 114 5.74 15.84 4.81
N ALA A 115 5.64 16.90 5.60
CA ALA A 115 6.55 18.05 5.50
C ALA A 115 8.01 17.64 5.73
N LYS A 116 8.25 16.76 6.71
CA LYS A 116 9.58 16.22 7.00
C LYS A 116 10.14 15.40 5.84
N SER A 117 9.31 14.59 5.19
CA SER A 117 9.72 13.81 4.01
C SER A 117 10.24 14.71 2.88
N PHE A 118 9.56 15.83 2.61
CA PHE A 118 10.00 16.80 1.61
C PHE A 118 11.32 17.48 2.01
N SER A 119 11.48 17.87 3.28
CA SER A 119 12.75 18.43 3.78
C SER A 119 13.92 17.47 3.56
N LEU A 120 13.74 16.19 3.90
CA LEU A 120 14.76 15.16 3.71
C LEU A 120 15.08 14.89 2.23
N MET A 121 14.09 14.95 1.34
CA MET A 121 14.32 14.84 -0.11
C MET A 121 15.14 16.01 -0.66
N VAL A 122 14.87 17.24 -0.17
CA VAL A 122 15.64 18.44 -0.56
C VAL A 122 17.08 18.34 -0.05
N GLU A 123 17.29 17.91 1.21
CA GLU A 123 18.61 17.66 1.77
C GLU A 123 19.39 16.60 0.98
N GLY A 124 18.70 15.57 0.47
CA GLY A 124 19.26 14.55 -0.42
C GLY A 124 19.74 15.07 -1.77
N GLY A 125 19.28 16.23 -2.21
CA GLY A 125 19.74 16.97 -3.39
C GLY A 125 19.44 16.33 -4.74
N ASN A 126 18.64 15.26 -4.81
CA ASN A 126 18.28 14.62 -6.07
C ASN A 126 16.91 15.09 -6.56
N LEU A 127 16.91 16.07 -7.47
CA LEU A 127 15.67 16.64 -8.03
C LEU A 127 14.79 15.62 -8.75
N LYS A 128 15.37 14.57 -9.33
CA LYS A 128 14.61 13.55 -10.04
C LYS A 128 13.84 12.65 -9.04
N VAL A 129 14.47 12.28 -7.93
CA VAL A 129 13.83 11.57 -6.82
C VAL A 129 12.73 12.44 -6.22
N LEU A 130 13.02 13.71 -5.93
CA LEU A 130 12.03 14.67 -5.42
C LEU A 130 10.82 14.76 -6.36
N LYS A 131 11.04 14.87 -7.67
CA LYS A 131 9.95 14.92 -8.67
C LYS A 131 9.10 13.65 -8.63
N VAL A 132 9.72 12.46 -8.66
CA VAL A 132 9.00 11.18 -8.67
C VAL A 132 8.15 11.01 -7.41
N LEU A 133 8.68 11.32 -6.22
CA LEU A 133 7.95 11.16 -4.97
C LEU A 133 6.90 12.25 -4.76
N SER A 134 7.14 13.48 -5.19
CA SER A 134 6.11 14.55 -5.13
C SER A 134 4.94 14.27 -6.08
N ASP A 135 5.21 13.76 -7.29
CA ASP A 135 4.14 13.35 -8.19
C ASP A 135 3.35 12.17 -7.62
N ALA A 136 4.03 11.23 -6.97
CA ALA A 136 3.36 10.11 -6.30
C ALA A 136 2.45 10.59 -5.18
N THR A 137 2.90 11.52 -4.32
CA THR A 137 2.06 12.05 -3.23
C THR A 137 0.85 12.82 -3.74
N THR A 138 1.01 13.59 -4.82
CA THR A 138 -0.12 14.27 -5.47
C THR A 138 -1.17 13.27 -5.97
N ARG A 139 -0.72 12.23 -6.69
CA ARG A 139 -1.62 11.18 -7.18
C ARG A 139 -2.28 10.39 -6.06
N MET A 140 -1.57 10.16 -4.94
CA MET A 140 -2.16 9.48 -3.79
C MET A 140 -3.32 10.29 -3.21
N ALA A 141 -3.17 11.60 -3.08
CA ALA A 141 -4.25 12.47 -2.62
C ALA A 141 -5.44 12.49 -3.60
N GLU A 142 -5.18 12.56 -4.92
CA GLU A 142 -6.22 12.44 -5.95
C GLU A 142 -6.93 11.08 -5.87
N GLY A 143 -6.20 9.99 -5.67
CA GLY A 143 -6.74 8.63 -5.53
C GLY A 143 -7.63 8.48 -4.30
N GLU A 144 -7.27 9.11 -3.18
CA GLU A 144 -8.08 9.11 -1.95
C GLU A 144 -9.39 9.84 -2.16
N VAL A 145 -9.36 11.03 -2.75
CA VAL A 145 -10.58 11.79 -3.10
C VAL A 145 -11.44 11.00 -4.08
N GLN A 146 -10.85 10.35 -5.09
CA GLN A 146 -11.61 9.52 -6.03
C GLN A 146 -12.26 8.32 -5.34
N GLN A 147 -11.57 7.69 -4.37
CA GLN A 147 -12.17 6.60 -3.59
C GLN A 147 -13.40 7.08 -2.79
N LEU A 148 -13.34 8.27 -2.19
CA LEU A 148 -14.49 8.85 -1.49
C LEU A 148 -15.69 9.08 -2.42
N ILE A 149 -15.43 9.53 -3.66
CA ILE A 149 -16.49 9.73 -4.67
C ILE A 149 -17.12 8.39 -5.06
N ASN A 150 -16.32 7.31 -5.11
CA ASN A 150 -16.77 5.98 -5.51
C ASN A 150 -17.36 5.16 -4.34
N THR A 151 -17.51 5.74 -3.15
CA THR A 151 -18.13 5.06 -2.00
C THR A 151 -19.57 4.72 -2.31
N CYS A 152 -19.99 3.48 -2.00
CA CYS A 152 -21.31 2.91 -2.28
C CYS A 152 -21.71 2.85 -3.77
N ASP A 153 -20.78 3.05 -4.71
CA ASP A 153 -21.07 2.98 -6.14
C ASP A 153 -21.06 1.53 -6.65
N LEU A 154 -22.24 0.93 -6.82
CA LEU A 154 -22.37 -0.44 -7.36
C LEU A 154 -22.20 -0.53 -8.89
N GLU A 155 -22.13 0.61 -9.58
CA GLU A 155 -21.87 0.67 -11.02
C GLU A 155 -20.35 0.79 -11.31
N LEU A 156 -19.52 0.89 -10.27
CA LEU A 156 -18.06 0.98 -10.41
C LEU A 156 -17.52 -0.23 -11.20
N ASP A 157 -16.89 0.07 -12.34
CA ASP A 157 -16.26 -0.97 -13.15
C ASP A 157 -14.82 -1.29 -12.69
N GLU A 158 -14.28 -2.39 -13.20
CA GLU A 158 -12.93 -2.85 -12.87
C GLU A 158 -11.84 -1.85 -13.28
N GLU A 159 -12.01 -1.13 -14.41
CA GLU A 159 -11.00 -0.18 -14.90
C GLU A 159 -10.94 1.04 -14.00
N SER A 160 -12.09 1.59 -13.62
CA SER A 160 -12.23 2.69 -12.67
C SER A 160 -11.67 2.32 -11.29
N TYR A 161 -11.98 1.10 -10.80
CA TYR A 161 -11.42 0.57 -9.56
C TYR A 161 -9.89 0.45 -9.66
N ILE A 162 -9.33 -0.12 -10.74
CA ILE A 162 -7.88 -0.21 -10.94
C ILE A 162 -7.24 1.18 -10.99
N SER A 163 -7.90 2.18 -11.55
CA SER A 163 -7.42 3.57 -11.57
C SER A 163 -7.24 4.12 -10.15
N VAL A 164 -8.19 3.87 -9.26
CA VAL A 164 -8.08 4.24 -7.83
C VAL A 164 -6.92 3.49 -7.17
N VAL A 165 -6.83 2.17 -7.35
CA VAL A 165 -5.73 1.35 -6.81
C VAL A 165 -4.36 1.84 -7.29
N ARG A 166 -4.23 2.21 -8.56
CA ARG A 166 -3.01 2.78 -9.12
C ARG A 166 -2.62 4.06 -8.41
N SER A 167 -3.58 4.96 -8.22
CA SER A 167 -3.34 6.29 -7.64
C SER A 167 -3.13 6.21 -6.13
N LYS A 168 -3.97 5.51 -5.38
CA LYS A 168 -3.92 5.46 -3.91
C LYS A 168 -2.75 4.59 -3.40
N THR A 169 -2.55 3.40 -3.96
CA THR A 169 -1.66 2.38 -3.38
C THR A 169 -0.41 2.11 -4.22
N ALA A 170 -0.58 1.85 -5.52
CA ALA A 170 0.50 1.35 -6.36
C ALA A 170 1.54 2.42 -6.71
N VAL A 171 1.13 3.67 -6.82
CA VAL A 171 2.01 4.77 -7.21
C VAL A 171 3.19 4.98 -6.26
N LEU A 172 3.00 4.85 -4.94
CA LEU A 172 4.11 4.97 -3.98
C LEU A 172 5.07 3.77 -4.05
N ILE A 173 4.57 2.58 -4.34
CA ILE A 173 5.37 1.38 -4.56
C ILE A 173 6.20 1.55 -5.85
N ALA A 174 5.59 2.05 -6.92
CA ALA A 174 6.26 2.39 -8.16
C ALA A 174 7.35 3.46 -7.96
N ALA A 175 7.02 4.53 -7.24
CA ALA A 175 7.97 5.60 -6.92
C ALA A 175 9.14 5.11 -6.06
N ALA A 176 8.90 4.20 -5.11
CA ALA A 176 9.95 3.57 -4.31
C ALA A 176 10.93 2.78 -5.19
N CYS A 177 10.44 1.95 -6.11
CA CYS A 177 11.26 1.19 -7.06
C CYS A 177 12.05 2.11 -8.00
N ALA A 178 11.38 3.07 -8.63
CA ALA A 178 12.00 4.04 -9.52
C ALA A 178 13.09 4.87 -8.81
N SER A 179 12.80 5.34 -7.59
CA SER A 179 13.75 6.15 -6.81
C SER A 179 15.03 5.38 -6.47
N GLY A 180 14.91 4.08 -6.14
CA GLY A 180 16.07 3.21 -5.97
C GLY A 180 16.91 3.13 -7.26
N GLY A 181 16.27 2.95 -8.41
CA GLY A 181 16.94 2.94 -9.73
C GLY A 181 17.63 4.25 -10.07
N ILE A 182 16.97 5.39 -9.82
CA ILE A 182 17.51 6.73 -10.05
C ILE A 182 18.83 6.96 -9.29
N LEU A 183 18.94 6.47 -8.06
CA LEU A 183 20.19 6.56 -7.28
C LEU A 183 21.36 5.84 -7.98
N GLY A 184 21.09 4.72 -8.66
CA GLY A 184 22.10 3.97 -9.42
C GLY A 184 22.41 4.56 -10.79
N GLN A 185 21.75 5.65 -11.21
CA GLN A 185 21.95 6.32 -12.49
C GLN A 185 21.77 5.39 -13.71
N ILE A 186 20.83 4.47 -13.63
CA ILE A 186 20.51 3.53 -14.72
C ILE A 186 19.87 4.24 -15.91
N SER A 187 19.73 3.55 -17.04
CA SER A 187 19.12 4.13 -18.23
C SER A 187 17.64 4.48 -18.01
N PRO A 188 17.09 5.46 -18.75
CA PRO A 188 15.66 5.81 -18.66
C PRO A 188 14.73 4.62 -18.90
N GLN A 189 15.13 3.67 -19.76
CA GLN A 189 14.37 2.45 -20.02
C GLN A 189 14.35 1.53 -18.79
N GLN A 190 15.47 1.39 -18.09
CA GLN A 190 15.54 0.60 -16.85
C GLN A 190 14.76 1.27 -15.71
N GLU A 191 14.82 2.60 -15.60
CA GLU A 191 14.02 3.35 -14.62
C GLU A 191 12.53 3.15 -14.85
N MET A 192 12.08 3.23 -16.10
CA MET A 192 10.69 2.96 -16.48
C MET A 192 10.30 1.51 -16.11
N ALA A 193 11.17 0.54 -16.38
CA ALA A 193 10.92 -0.85 -16.03
C ALA A 193 10.76 -1.06 -14.52
N LEU A 194 11.57 -0.40 -13.66
CA LEU A 194 11.40 -0.45 -12.21
C LEU A 194 10.12 0.25 -11.75
N ASN A 195 9.75 1.36 -12.38
CA ASN A 195 8.48 2.03 -12.09
C ASN A 195 7.29 1.13 -12.42
N GLU A 196 7.29 0.51 -13.60
CA GLU A 196 6.24 -0.42 -14.03
C GLU A 196 6.22 -1.69 -13.15
N PHE A 197 7.38 -2.24 -12.79
CA PHE A 197 7.47 -3.32 -11.81
C PHE A 197 6.76 -2.97 -10.50
N GLY A 198 7.06 -1.81 -9.95
CA GLY A 198 6.44 -1.34 -8.70
C GLY A 198 4.94 -1.09 -8.84
N MET A 199 4.50 -0.53 -9.98
CA MET A 199 3.09 -0.27 -10.28
C MET A 199 2.27 -1.58 -10.33
N GLU A 200 2.74 -2.54 -11.11
CA GLU A 200 2.08 -3.84 -11.27
C GLU A 200 2.09 -4.64 -9.97
N LEU A 201 3.20 -4.61 -9.22
CA LEU A 201 3.29 -5.20 -7.88
C LEU A 201 2.32 -4.56 -6.89
N GLY A 202 2.17 -3.24 -6.93
CA GLY A 202 1.27 -2.49 -6.05
C GLY A 202 -0.21 -2.81 -6.31
N ILE A 203 -0.60 -2.97 -7.58
CA ILE A 203 -1.95 -3.39 -7.95
C ILE A 203 -2.22 -4.81 -7.43
N ALA A 204 -1.30 -5.75 -7.68
CA ALA A 204 -1.43 -7.12 -7.18
C ALA A 204 -1.51 -7.16 -5.65
N PHE A 205 -0.74 -6.31 -4.98
CA PHE A 205 -0.76 -6.18 -3.52
C PHE A 205 -2.14 -5.76 -3.01
N GLN A 206 -2.76 -4.73 -3.61
CA GLN A 206 -4.09 -4.30 -3.22
C GLN A 206 -5.16 -5.37 -3.48
N PHE A 207 -5.13 -6.02 -4.65
CA PHE A 207 -6.07 -7.12 -4.95
C PHE A 207 -6.03 -8.24 -3.91
N MET A 208 -4.84 -8.53 -3.39
CA MET A 208 -4.71 -9.52 -2.32
C MET A 208 -5.17 -8.99 -0.97
N ASP A 209 -4.99 -7.69 -0.66
CA ASP A 209 -5.56 -7.08 0.54
C ASP A 209 -7.09 -7.14 0.52
N ASP A 210 -7.72 -6.76 -0.58
CA ASP A 210 -9.17 -6.83 -0.76
C ASP A 210 -9.70 -8.28 -0.65
N THR A 211 -8.93 -9.24 -1.19
CA THR A 211 -9.28 -10.66 -1.04
C THR A 211 -9.21 -11.09 0.42
N LEU A 212 -8.18 -10.68 1.15
CA LEU A 212 -7.97 -11.05 2.55
C LEU A 212 -9.02 -10.44 3.46
N ASP A 213 -9.55 -9.26 3.14
CA ASP A 213 -10.62 -8.63 3.90
C ASP A 213 -11.88 -9.53 4.00
N TYR A 214 -12.18 -10.33 2.95
CA TYR A 214 -13.31 -11.25 2.96
C TYR A 214 -13.00 -12.65 3.50
N VAL A 215 -11.74 -13.13 3.44
CA VAL A 215 -11.43 -14.55 3.71
C VAL A 215 -10.56 -14.79 4.94
N ALA A 216 -9.82 -13.78 5.43
CA ALA A 216 -8.92 -13.97 6.56
C ALA A 216 -9.70 -14.15 7.87
N GLU A 217 -9.13 -14.94 8.80
CA GLU A 217 -9.61 -15.01 10.17
C GLU A 217 -9.26 -13.71 10.90
N GLU A 218 -10.17 -13.24 11.77
CA GLU A 218 -9.98 -11.99 12.54
C GLU A 218 -8.69 -12.00 13.36
N SER A 219 -8.35 -13.18 13.93
CA SER A 219 -7.12 -13.42 14.68
C SER A 219 -5.83 -13.29 13.85
N GLU A 220 -5.92 -13.46 12.53
CA GLU A 220 -4.76 -13.40 11.62
C GLU A 220 -4.58 -12.03 10.97
N PHE A 221 -5.68 -11.31 10.71
CA PHE A 221 -5.66 -10.06 9.94
C PHE A 221 -5.67 -8.80 10.82
N GLY A 222 -6.16 -8.92 12.09
CA GLY A 222 -6.20 -7.80 13.03
C GLY A 222 -7.26 -6.73 12.73
N LYS A 223 -8.22 -7.04 11.83
CA LYS A 223 -9.42 -6.28 11.51
C LYS A 223 -10.61 -7.24 11.42
N ALA A 224 -11.83 -6.74 11.64
CA ALA A 224 -13.04 -7.49 11.37
C ALA A 224 -13.16 -7.82 9.88
N LYS A 225 -13.73 -8.98 9.53
CA LYS A 225 -14.03 -9.34 8.14
C LYS A 225 -14.97 -8.32 7.51
N GLY A 226 -14.77 -8.03 6.21
CA GLY A 226 -15.65 -7.14 5.46
C GLY A 226 -15.55 -5.69 5.90
N HIS A 227 -14.40 -5.29 6.43
CA HIS A 227 -14.15 -3.92 6.83
C HIS A 227 -14.30 -2.92 5.68
N ASP A 228 -13.77 -3.26 4.49
CA ASP A 228 -13.93 -2.45 3.29
C ASP A 228 -15.41 -2.27 2.91
N LEU A 229 -16.19 -3.35 3.02
CA LEU A 229 -17.63 -3.30 2.76
C LEU A 229 -18.36 -2.42 3.78
N ALA A 230 -18.00 -2.52 5.07
CA ALA A 230 -18.57 -1.70 6.13
C ALA A 230 -18.28 -0.19 5.96
N GLU A 231 -17.21 0.14 5.25
CA GLU A 231 -16.85 1.51 4.87
C GLU A 231 -17.48 1.93 3.51
N GLY A 232 -18.34 1.10 2.93
CA GLY A 232 -18.96 1.35 1.63
C GLY A 232 -18.02 1.19 0.44
N LYS A 233 -16.84 0.57 0.63
CA LYS A 233 -15.84 0.35 -0.43
C LYS A 233 -16.23 -0.86 -1.28
N VAL A 234 -16.53 -0.61 -2.56
CA VAL A 234 -16.84 -1.66 -3.54
C VAL A 234 -15.54 -2.12 -4.19
N THR A 235 -14.98 -3.24 -3.71
CA THR A 235 -13.68 -3.77 -4.15
C THR A 235 -13.81 -4.86 -5.21
N LEU A 236 -12.71 -5.26 -5.85
CA LEU A 236 -12.73 -6.15 -7.01
C LEU A 236 -13.50 -7.46 -6.83
N PRO A 237 -13.43 -8.17 -5.66
CA PRO A 237 -14.26 -9.36 -5.45
C PRO A 237 -15.76 -9.09 -5.59
N LEU A 238 -16.23 -7.97 -5.07
CA LEU A 238 -17.64 -7.57 -5.15
C LEU A 238 -17.98 -7.04 -6.54
N ILE A 239 -17.14 -6.20 -7.16
CA ILE A 239 -17.31 -5.71 -8.53
C ILE A 239 -17.53 -6.88 -9.50
N HIS A 240 -16.70 -7.93 -9.37
CA HIS A 240 -16.83 -9.11 -10.23
C HIS A 240 -18.15 -9.85 -9.99
N ALA A 241 -18.57 -10.01 -8.74
CA ALA A 241 -19.82 -10.67 -8.39
C ALA A 241 -21.04 -9.89 -8.93
N LEU A 242 -21.03 -8.56 -8.80
CA LEU A 242 -22.11 -7.68 -9.28
C LEU A 242 -22.30 -7.72 -10.80
N ARG A 243 -21.27 -8.02 -11.58
CA ARG A 243 -21.39 -8.19 -13.04
C ARG A 243 -22.21 -9.41 -13.46
N GLY A 244 -22.30 -10.43 -12.60
CA GLY A 244 -22.98 -11.69 -12.91
C GLY A 244 -24.25 -11.91 -12.09
N CYS A 245 -24.54 -11.10 -11.09
CA CYS A 245 -25.67 -11.27 -10.20
C CYS A 245 -27.00 -10.81 -10.82
N THR A 246 -28.11 -11.21 -10.21
CA THR A 246 -29.45 -10.74 -10.60
C THR A 246 -29.71 -9.33 -10.12
N GLU A 247 -30.67 -8.62 -10.72
CA GLU A 247 -31.09 -7.28 -10.27
C GLU A 247 -31.61 -7.27 -8.83
N GLU A 248 -32.27 -8.36 -8.40
CA GLU A 248 -32.73 -8.50 -7.01
C GLU A 248 -31.53 -8.59 -6.04
N GLU A 249 -30.51 -9.38 -6.38
CA GLU A 249 -29.26 -9.50 -5.60
C GLU A 249 -28.53 -8.16 -5.56
N LYS A 250 -28.42 -7.46 -6.70
CA LYS A 250 -27.79 -6.14 -6.79
C LYS A 250 -28.48 -5.11 -5.93
N THR A 251 -29.83 -5.04 -6.00
CA THR A 251 -30.66 -4.15 -5.18
C THR A 251 -30.43 -4.41 -3.69
N LYS A 252 -30.36 -5.69 -3.30
CA LYS A 252 -30.10 -6.06 -1.89
C LYS A 252 -28.71 -5.64 -1.44
N VAL A 253 -27.69 -5.84 -2.27
CA VAL A 253 -26.32 -5.35 -1.95
C VAL A 253 -26.32 -3.83 -1.80
N GLY A 254 -27.01 -3.09 -2.69
CA GLY A 254 -27.15 -1.63 -2.58
C GLY A 254 -27.72 -1.19 -1.24
N THR A 255 -28.81 -1.84 -0.81
CA THR A 255 -29.40 -1.56 0.51
C THR A 255 -28.42 -1.81 1.66
N ILE A 256 -27.60 -2.87 1.56
CA ILE A 256 -26.60 -3.21 2.58
C ILE A 256 -25.46 -2.19 2.64
N VAL A 257 -24.94 -1.76 1.48
CA VAL A 257 -23.77 -0.86 1.41
C VAL A 257 -24.12 0.57 1.82
N GLU A 258 -25.39 0.96 1.70
CA GLU A 258 -25.90 2.29 2.08
C GLU A 258 -26.26 2.40 3.59
N GLN A 259 -26.20 1.31 4.35
CA GLN A 259 -26.51 1.33 5.77
C GLN A 259 -25.37 1.94 6.60
N ASP A 260 -25.69 2.79 7.58
CA ASP A 260 -24.74 3.32 8.54
C ASP A 260 -24.10 2.23 9.43
N GLN A 261 -24.81 1.14 9.65
CA GLN A 261 -24.36 -0.02 10.44
C GLN A 261 -24.79 -1.31 9.75
N MET A 262 -23.81 -2.11 9.36
CA MET A 262 -24.04 -3.41 8.74
C MET A 262 -24.36 -4.46 9.80
N GLU A 263 -25.42 -5.26 9.59
CA GLU A 263 -25.77 -6.40 10.43
C GLU A 263 -24.91 -7.61 10.07
N GLU A 264 -24.71 -8.53 11.04
CA GLU A 264 -23.93 -9.76 10.82
C GLU A 264 -24.47 -10.62 9.66
N GLY A 265 -25.77 -10.64 9.47
CA GLY A 265 -26.44 -11.33 8.36
C GLY A 265 -26.15 -10.72 6.99
N ASP A 266 -25.92 -9.42 6.91
CA ASP A 266 -25.65 -8.69 5.68
C ASP A 266 -24.26 -9.00 5.14
N LEU A 267 -23.26 -8.99 5.99
CA LEU A 267 -21.91 -9.38 5.62
C LEU A 267 -21.87 -10.84 5.12
N ALA A 268 -22.51 -11.75 5.83
CA ALA A 268 -22.60 -13.15 5.42
C ALA A 268 -23.26 -13.31 4.05
N TYR A 269 -24.31 -12.52 3.76
CA TYR A 269 -24.97 -12.51 2.47
C TYR A 269 -24.02 -12.04 1.34
N VAL A 270 -23.29 -10.95 1.53
CA VAL A 270 -22.35 -10.43 0.51
C VAL A 270 -21.19 -11.39 0.29
N ILE A 271 -20.63 -11.99 1.35
CA ILE A 271 -19.59 -13.02 1.23
C ILE A 271 -20.11 -14.24 0.44
N ALA A 272 -21.35 -14.69 0.72
CA ALA A 272 -21.94 -15.79 -0.04
C ALA A 272 -22.17 -15.44 -1.52
N LEU A 273 -22.57 -14.19 -1.81
CA LEU A 273 -22.71 -13.69 -3.16
C LEU A 273 -21.36 -13.69 -3.91
N ILE A 274 -20.32 -13.12 -3.30
CA ILE A 274 -18.95 -13.09 -3.84
C ILE A 274 -18.47 -14.52 -4.12
N GLY A 275 -18.75 -15.47 -3.22
CA GLY A 275 -18.41 -16.89 -3.39
C GLY A 275 -19.16 -17.54 -4.55
N ARG A 276 -20.47 -17.27 -4.70
CA ARG A 276 -21.32 -17.81 -5.78
C ARG A 276 -20.82 -17.41 -7.16
N TYR A 277 -20.36 -16.19 -7.31
CA TYR A 277 -19.89 -15.64 -8.59
C TYR A 277 -18.36 -15.66 -8.74
N ASP A 278 -17.65 -16.46 -7.93
CA ASP A 278 -16.17 -16.63 -7.98
C ASP A 278 -15.36 -15.32 -7.88
N GLY A 279 -15.88 -14.32 -7.15
CA GLY A 279 -15.22 -13.02 -7.01
C GLY A 279 -13.80 -13.13 -6.41
N ILE A 280 -13.63 -13.95 -5.39
CA ILE A 280 -12.31 -14.23 -4.77
C ILE A 280 -11.36 -14.92 -5.75
N GLY A 281 -11.83 -15.97 -6.45
CA GLY A 281 -11.03 -16.69 -7.42
C GLY A 281 -10.60 -15.79 -8.58
N TYR A 282 -11.51 -14.97 -9.08
CA TYR A 282 -11.22 -13.98 -10.11
C TYR A 282 -10.14 -12.99 -9.65
N THR A 283 -10.31 -12.35 -8.50
CA THR A 283 -9.36 -11.36 -7.97
C THR A 283 -7.97 -11.95 -7.79
N ARG A 284 -7.87 -13.19 -7.29
CA ARG A 284 -6.58 -13.92 -7.18
C ARG A 284 -5.94 -14.20 -8.53
N ARG A 285 -6.72 -14.54 -9.57
CA ARG A 285 -6.18 -14.71 -10.94
C ARG A 285 -5.63 -13.39 -11.45
N ARG A 286 -6.38 -12.31 -11.31
CA ARG A 286 -5.93 -10.97 -11.70
C ARG A 286 -4.65 -10.53 -10.95
N ALA A 287 -4.55 -10.79 -9.65
CA ALA A 287 -3.33 -10.50 -8.88
C ALA A 287 -2.11 -11.26 -9.43
N ARG A 288 -2.27 -12.55 -9.82
CA ARG A 288 -1.19 -13.33 -10.44
C ARG A 288 -0.76 -12.75 -11.79
N GLU A 289 -1.71 -12.37 -12.65
CA GLU A 289 -1.41 -11.73 -13.94
C GLU A 289 -0.58 -10.46 -13.76
N PHE A 290 -0.89 -9.63 -12.75
CA PHE A 290 -0.11 -8.44 -12.45
C PHE A 290 1.29 -8.77 -11.90
N THR A 291 1.43 -9.80 -11.05
CA THR A 291 2.77 -10.21 -10.58
C THR A 291 3.62 -10.83 -11.68
N GLU A 292 3.03 -11.54 -12.62
CA GLU A 292 3.72 -12.05 -13.81
C GLU A 292 4.22 -10.91 -14.70
N LYS A 293 3.35 -9.90 -14.96
CA LYS A 293 3.75 -8.69 -15.68
C LYS A 293 4.89 -7.97 -14.96
N ALA A 294 4.77 -7.76 -13.65
CA ALA A 294 5.83 -7.14 -12.85
C ALA A 294 7.15 -7.88 -13.03
N THR A 295 7.15 -9.19 -12.89
CA THR A 295 8.37 -10.00 -13.01
C THR A 295 9.02 -9.88 -14.39
N THR A 296 8.24 -9.76 -15.48
CA THR A 296 8.79 -9.57 -16.83
C THR A 296 9.57 -8.25 -16.98
N ARG A 297 9.23 -7.21 -16.20
CA ARG A 297 9.96 -5.93 -16.22
C ARG A 297 11.41 -6.06 -15.74
N LEU A 298 11.68 -7.06 -14.92
CA LEU A 298 13.04 -7.35 -14.42
C LEU A 298 13.97 -7.96 -15.49
N ALA A 299 13.46 -8.34 -16.67
CA ALA A 299 14.27 -8.90 -17.76
C ALA A 299 15.38 -7.96 -18.26
N LEU A 300 15.24 -6.63 -18.08
CA LEU A 300 16.25 -5.63 -18.44
C LEU A 300 17.45 -5.58 -17.48
N PHE A 301 17.43 -6.36 -16.41
CA PHE A 301 18.47 -6.36 -15.39
C PHE A 301 19.23 -7.69 -15.39
N PRO A 302 20.52 -7.67 -15.00
CA PRO A 302 21.31 -8.89 -14.93
C PRO A 302 20.75 -9.87 -13.90
N ASP A 303 20.94 -11.16 -14.16
CA ASP A 303 20.59 -12.21 -13.22
C ASP A 303 21.48 -12.14 -11.97
N GLY A 304 20.88 -12.48 -10.84
CA GLY A 304 21.61 -12.45 -9.57
C GLY A 304 20.68 -12.39 -8.35
N PRO A 305 21.24 -12.47 -7.16
CA PRO A 305 20.47 -12.62 -5.92
C PRO A 305 19.49 -11.49 -5.64
N ILE A 306 19.79 -10.27 -6.10
CA ILE A 306 18.90 -9.09 -5.91
C ILE A 306 17.68 -9.19 -6.83
N LYS A 307 17.90 -9.53 -8.12
CA LYS A 307 16.79 -9.76 -9.06
C LYS A 307 15.89 -10.90 -8.60
N ASP A 308 16.48 -11.99 -8.14
CA ASP A 308 15.73 -13.12 -7.58
C ASP A 308 14.92 -12.71 -6.35
N ALA A 309 15.47 -11.89 -5.45
CA ALA A 309 14.75 -11.40 -4.28
C ALA A 309 13.54 -10.54 -4.65
N LEU A 310 13.64 -9.69 -5.69
CA LEU A 310 12.50 -8.92 -6.22
C LEU A 310 11.43 -9.84 -6.82
N ALA A 311 11.83 -10.86 -7.60
CA ALA A 311 10.90 -11.85 -8.15
C ALA A 311 10.21 -12.66 -7.04
N GLU A 312 10.93 -13.07 -6.00
CA GLU A 312 10.35 -13.76 -4.84
C GLU A 312 9.41 -12.85 -4.04
N LEU A 313 9.68 -11.53 -3.93
CA LEU A 313 8.75 -10.58 -3.33
C LEU A 313 7.45 -10.49 -4.12
N ALA A 314 7.53 -10.45 -5.45
CA ALA A 314 6.35 -10.45 -6.29
C ALA A 314 5.52 -11.73 -6.10
N ALA A 315 6.16 -12.91 -6.10
CA ALA A 315 5.49 -14.17 -5.83
C ALA A 315 4.88 -14.24 -4.41
N TYR A 316 5.55 -13.66 -3.41
CA TYR A 316 5.04 -13.60 -2.04
C TYR A 316 3.74 -12.82 -1.93
N VAL A 317 3.58 -11.74 -2.69
CA VAL A 317 2.36 -10.90 -2.66
C VAL A 317 1.10 -11.74 -2.91
N VAL A 318 1.13 -12.67 -3.88
CA VAL A 318 -0.04 -13.50 -4.24
C VAL A 318 -0.17 -14.78 -3.42
N THR A 319 0.83 -15.13 -2.61
CA THR A 319 0.80 -16.34 -1.77
C THR A 319 0.58 -16.05 -0.29
N ARG A 320 0.63 -14.78 0.11
CA ARG A 320 0.45 -14.36 1.52
C ARG A 320 -0.97 -14.70 2.03
N ARG A 321 -1.04 -15.01 3.32
CA ARG A 321 -2.29 -15.29 4.04
C ARG A 321 -2.66 -14.18 5.03
N LYS A 322 -1.75 -13.24 5.21
CA LYS A 322 -1.89 -12.08 6.11
C LYS A 322 -1.02 -10.91 5.63
#